data_4de2eea83f78f325bc6c1525d6b812ef
#
_entry.id   4de2eea83f78f325bc6c1525d6b812ef
#
_cell.length_a   1.000
_cell.length_b   1.000
_cell.length_c   1.000
_cell.angle_alpha   90.00
_cell.angle_beta   90.00
_cell.angle_gamma   90.00
#
_symmetry.space_group_name_H-M   'P 1'
#
loop_
_entity.id
_entity.type
_entity.pdbx_description
1 polymer ?
#
loop_
_entity_poly.entity_id
_entity_poly.type
_entity_poly.pdbx_seq_one_letter_code
_entity_poly.pdbx_strand_id
1 'polypeptide(L)'
;MEANSNIDSRRLMGLEKKKKIEEEWYNIYSSKHQLSAADFPSHFIFGVATSAYQVEGGSKGGGKGPSIWDSFSHTQGKICDGSTGDEAVDQYHRYKEDIELISKLGFKAYRFSIAWSRIFPDGLGTKINHEGIKYYNDIIDALLERGIEPCVTLYHWDLPLNLQESFGGWLDEQIVKYFAIYAETCFSNFGNRVKKWITINEPLQTAVNGHCTGIHAPGRSKSSTEPFLVAHNQLLTHAEAVSIYRNKFKDEQGGEIGLVVDCEWPEPLSDNLEDKAAATRHLDFQLGWYLDPIFFGDYPESMRERLGDGLPKFSQRDRELLKHSLDFIGLNHYTSKFVGHAANSLEENDFYKIQEVEIIAEWKGGEVIGEKAASSWLYIVPWGIRKVLNYIAERYGNPPVYITENGMDDEAEGTSPLHEMLDDKLRVSYFKAYLAAIHQAILDGANVRGYFAWSLLDNFEWNLGYTKRFGLIYVDFKNELTRHLKSSAYWFMRFLKGGQAKHVKED
;
A
#
# COMPACT_ATOMS: atom_id res chain seq x y z
N MET A 1 -33.29 4.69 26.26
CA MET A 1 -32.49 5.71 26.98
C MET A 1 -31.18 5.13 27.51
N GLU A 2 -31.18 3.96 28.18
CA GLU A 2 -29.95 3.32 28.70
C GLU A 2 -28.91 2.95 27.60
N ALA A 3 -29.33 2.45 26.47
CA ALA A 3 -28.41 2.10 25.36
C ALA A 3 -27.68 3.33 24.77
N ASN A 4 -28.37 4.46 24.62
CA ASN A 4 -27.75 5.70 24.14
C ASN A 4 -26.79 6.32 25.16
N SER A 5 -27.10 6.22 26.47
CA SER A 5 -26.20 6.73 27.54
C SER A 5 -24.91 5.89 27.62
N ASN A 6 -24.97 4.59 27.34
CA ASN A 6 -23.84 3.69 27.37
C ASN A 6 -22.90 3.92 26.13
N ILE A 7 -23.47 4.17 24.95
CA ILE A 7 -22.72 4.53 23.74
C ILE A 7 -21.98 5.86 23.93
N ASP A 8 -22.64 6.88 24.46
CA ASP A 8 -22.03 8.20 24.72
C ASP A 8 -20.89 8.10 25.74
N SER A 9 -21.04 7.28 26.80
CA SER A 9 -19.99 7.07 27.80
C SER A 9 -18.76 6.35 27.23
N ARG A 10 -18.94 5.32 26.42
CA ARG A 10 -17.82 4.61 25.73
C ARG A 10 -17.05 5.53 24.77
N ARG A 11 -17.73 6.37 24.03
CA ARG A 11 -17.10 7.34 23.13
C ARG A 11 -16.31 8.41 23.88
N LEU A 12 -16.77 8.84 25.07
CA LEU A 12 -16.01 9.71 25.98
C LEU A 12 -14.74 9.02 26.49
N MET A 13 -14.81 7.75 26.88
CA MET A 13 -13.63 6.96 27.27
C MET A 13 -12.61 6.88 26.14
N GLY A 14 -13.07 6.68 24.89
CA GLY A 14 -12.20 6.69 23.72
C GLY A 14 -11.48 8.02 23.53
N LEU A 15 -12.16 9.13 23.76
CA LEU A 15 -11.57 10.47 23.68
C LEU A 15 -10.52 10.71 24.77
N GLU A 16 -10.78 10.28 25.99
CA GLU A 16 -9.81 10.35 27.10
C GLU A 16 -8.58 9.49 26.80
N LYS A 17 -8.79 8.28 26.29
CA LYS A 17 -7.70 7.38 25.86
C LYS A 17 -6.86 7.99 24.74
N LYS A 18 -7.49 8.62 23.75
CA LYS A 18 -6.80 9.38 22.69
C LYS A 18 -5.86 10.41 23.30
N LYS A 19 -6.35 11.28 24.18
CA LYS A 19 -5.55 12.33 24.80
C LYS A 19 -4.32 11.77 25.53
N LYS A 20 -4.50 10.65 26.26
CA LYS A 20 -3.40 9.98 26.93
C LYS A 20 -2.34 9.44 25.96
N ILE A 21 -2.77 8.79 24.87
CA ILE A 21 -1.87 8.27 23.84
C ILE A 21 -1.10 9.41 23.16
N GLU A 22 -1.78 10.52 22.86
CA GLU A 22 -1.16 11.69 22.23
C GLU A 22 -0.13 12.35 23.17
N GLU A 23 -0.41 12.44 24.47
CA GLU A 23 0.52 12.96 25.48
C GLU A 23 1.77 12.06 25.59
N GLU A 24 1.57 10.74 25.68
CA GLU A 24 2.67 9.76 25.66
C GLU A 24 3.51 9.89 24.39
N TRP A 25 2.85 9.98 23.23
CA TRP A 25 3.51 10.15 21.95
C TRP A 25 4.27 11.47 21.86
N TYR A 26 3.67 12.59 22.29
CA TYR A 26 4.31 13.90 22.31
C TYR A 26 5.60 13.89 23.15
N ASN A 27 5.60 13.24 24.30
CA ASN A 27 6.78 13.11 25.15
C ASN A 27 7.90 12.32 24.46
N ILE A 28 7.57 11.28 23.70
CA ILE A 28 8.54 10.50 22.90
C ILE A 28 9.08 11.35 21.75
N TYR A 29 8.20 12.00 21.01
CA TYR A 29 8.53 12.76 19.83
C TYR A 29 9.34 14.04 20.15
N SER A 30 8.96 14.78 21.17
CA SER A 30 9.60 16.04 21.55
C SER A 30 10.98 15.87 22.20
N SER A 31 11.27 14.72 22.78
CA SER A 31 12.56 14.42 23.42
C SER A 31 13.68 14.11 22.42
N LYS A 32 13.37 13.99 21.12
CA LYS A 32 14.33 13.55 20.11
C LYS A 32 14.94 14.71 19.36
N HIS A 33 16.25 14.59 19.10
CA HIS A 33 16.98 15.38 18.11
C HIS A 33 16.23 15.42 16.78
N GLN A 34 16.59 16.35 15.93
CA GLN A 34 16.13 16.36 14.54
C GLN A 34 16.59 15.02 13.89
N LEU A 35 15.63 14.08 13.75
CA LEU A 35 15.88 12.76 13.19
C LEU A 35 16.42 12.86 11.76
N SER A 36 17.38 12.01 11.43
CA SER A 36 17.99 11.89 10.12
C SER A 36 18.12 10.42 9.72
N ALA A 37 18.47 10.14 8.47
CA ALA A 37 18.70 8.77 8.01
C ALA A 37 19.85 8.07 8.78
N ALA A 38 20.81 8.83 9.33
CA ALA A 38 21.94 8.29 10.11
C ALA A 38 21.51 7.69 11.47
N ASP A 39 20.31 8.01 11.95
CA ASP A 39 19.78 7.48 13.20
C ASP A 39 19.18 6.07 13.03
N PHE A 40 18.97 5.62 11.79
CA PHE A 40 18.47 4.29 11.46
C PHE A 40 19.61 3.27 11.32
N PRO A 41 19.33 1.97 11.43
CA PRO A 41 20.35 0.93 11.22
C PRO A 41 21.05 1.08 9.86
N SER A 42 22.34 0.79 9.79
CA SER A 42 23.16 0.98 8.58
C SER A 42 22.65 0.23 7.34
N HIS A 43 21.89 -0.85 7.54
CA HIS A 43 21.26 -1.63 6.49
C HIS A 43 19.84 -1.17 6.13
N PHE A 44 19.34 -0.13 6.79
CA PHE A 44 17.99 0.39 6.56
C PHE A 44 17.92 1.12 5.21
N ILE A 45 16.96 0.74 4.38
CA ILE A 45 16.82 1.27 3.03
C ILE A 45 15.75 2.36 3.01
N PHE A 46 16.10 3.53 2.48
CA PHE A 46 15.14 4.60 2.17
C PHE A 46 14.88 4.62 0.67
N GLY A 47 13.62 4.47 0.31
CA GLY A 47 13.13 4.49 -1.05
C GLY A 47 11.92 5.36 -1.24
N VAL A 48 11.46 5.40 -2.49
CA VAL A 48 10.22 6.05 -2.91
C VAL A 48 9.46 5.10 -3.83
N ALA A 49 8.14 5.23 -3.90
CA ALA A 49 7.28 4.28 -4.59
C ALA A 49 6.35 4.93 -5.63
N THR A 50 5.95 4.12 -6.61
CA THR A 50 4.87 4.37 -7.57
C THR A 50 4.21 3.06 -7.98
N SER A 51 3.11 3.12 -8.76
CA SER A 51 2.53 1.95 -9.42
C SER A 51 2.30 2.20 -10.91
N ALA A 52 2.32 1.14 -11.71
CA ALA A 52 2.30 1.22 -13.18
C ALA A 52 1.10 2.00 -13.72
N TYR A 53 -0.12 1.61 -13.36
CA TYR A 53 -1.32 2.26 -13.89
C TYR A 53 -1.41 3.74 -13.51
N GLN A 54 -0.92 4.10 -12.33
CA GLN A 54 -0.99 5.47 -11.80
C GLN A 54 0.01 6.43 -12.46
N VAL A 55 1.15 5.94 -12.98
CA VAL A 55 2.22 6.82 -13.50
C VAL A 55 2.59 6.61 -14.95
N GLU A 56 2.49 5.38 -15.49
CA GLU A 56 3.07 5.07 -16.79
C GLU A 56 2.41 5.83 -17.95
N GLY A 57 1.07 5.84 -18.00
CA GLY A 57 0.38 6.26 -19.21
C GLY A 57 0.69 5.33 -20.39
N GLY A 58 0.71 5.89 -21.59
CA GLY A 58 0.99 5.09 -22.78
C GLY A 58 0.04 3.90 -22.93
N SER A 59 -1.25 4.10 -22.60
CA SER A 59 -2.25 3.02 -22.51
C SER A 59 -2.43 2.23 -23.79
N LYS A 60 -2.18 2.87 -24.94
CA LYS A 60 -2.24 2.27 -26.28
C LYS A 60 -0.87 2.14 -26.95
N GLY A 61 0.20 2.55 -26.25
CA GLY A 61 1.56 2.54 -26.75
C GLY A 61 2.33 1.27 -26.40
N GLY A 62 3.40 0.98 -27.15
CA GLY A 62 4.34 -0.08 -26.81
C GLY A 62 3.73 -1.48 -26.76
N GLY A 63 2.64 -1.73 -27.51
CA GLY A 63 1.98 -3.04 -27.54
C GLY A 63 1.25 -3.46 -26.26
N LYS A 64 1.02 -2.55 -25.31
CA LYS A 64 0.26 -2.82 -24.08
C LYS A 64 -1.19 -3.22 -24.40
N GLY A 65 -1.67 -4.30 -23.78
CA GLY A 65 -3.09 -4.65 -23.76
C GLY A 65 -3.88 -3.87 -22.70
N PRO A 66 -5.22 -3.83 -22.77
CA PRO A 66 -6.04 -3.18 -21.78
C PRO A 66 -6.03 -3.91 -20.45
N SER A 67 -6.10 -3.15 -19.35
CA SER A 67 -6.34 -3.65 -18.00
C SER A 67 -7.79 -3.39 -17.56
N ILE A 68 -8.20 -3.98 -16.43
CA ILE A 68 -9.50 -3.69 -15.83
C ILE A 68 -9.66 -2.20 -15.47
N TRP A 69 -8.56 -1.50 -15.13
CA TRP A 69 -8.58 -0.07 -14.85
C TRP A 69 -8.75 0.78 -16.11
N ASP A 70 -8.23 0.34 -17.26
CA ASP A 70 -8.51 1.01 -18.54
C ASP A 70 -10.02 0.98 -18.83
N SER A 71 -10.68 -0.17 -18.65
CA SER A 71 -12.14 -0.29 -18.83
C SER A 71 -12.93 0.50 -17.78
N PHE A 72 -12.51 0.42 -16.50
CA PHE A 72 -13.19 1.06 -15.39
C PHE A 72 -13.14 2.59 -15.49
N SER A 73 -11.97 3.17 -15.77
CA SER A 73 -11.80 4.62 -15.87
C SER A 73 -12.55 5.25 -17.05
N HIS A 74 -12.77 4.49 -18.12
CA HIS A 74 -13.59 4.93 -19.26
C HIS A 74 -15.11 4.76 -19.02
N THR A 75 -15.51 4.13 -17.91
CA THR A 75 -16.92 3.97 -17.57
C THR A 75 -17.42 5.24 -16.87
N GLN A 76 -18.41 5.90 -17.44
CA GLN A 76 -18.97 7.15 -16.91
C GLN A 76 -19.38 7.03 -15.43
N GLY A 77 -18.95 7.99 -14.61
CA GLY A 77 -19.27 8.08 -13.18
C GLY A 77 -18.44 7.17 -12.26
N LYS A 78 -17.46 6.45 -12.81
CA LYS A 78 -16.57 5.62 -12.00
C LYS A 78 -15.38 6.39 -11.43
N ILE A 79 -14.91 7.41 -12.11
CA ILE A 79 -13.84 8.30 -11.65
C ILE A 79 -14.44 9.64 -11.26
N CYS A 80 -14.07 10.17 -10.09
CA CYS A 80 -14.65 11.34 -9.44
C CYS A 80 -14.63 12.59 -10.34
N ASP A 81 -13.50 12.81 -11.02
CA ASP A 81 -13.29 13.95 -11.93
C ASP A 81 -13.50 13.58 -13.42
N GLY A 82 -13.90 12.35 -13.71
CA GLY A 82 -14.08 11.84 -15.08
C GLY A 82 -12.79 11.63 -15.87
N SER A 83 -11.63 11.70 -15.22
CA SER A 83 -10.33 11.48 -15.84
C SER A 83 -10.03 9.99 -16.06
N THR A 84 -8.94 9.70 -16.77
CA THR A 84 -8.43 8.34 -17.04
C THR A 84 -6.93 8.26 -16.76
N GLY A 85 -6.41 7.04 -16.62
CA GLY A 85 -4.97 6.79 -16.52
C GLY A 85 -4.25 6.70 -17.88
N ASP A 86 -4.90 7.09 -18.98
CA ASP A 86 -4.36 6.90 -20.35
C ASP A 86 -3.02 7.61 -20.56
N GLU A 87 -2.87 8.80 -20.00
CA GLU A 87 -1.63 9.59 -20.03
C GLU A 87 -0.91 9.52 -18.68
N ALA A 88 -1.66 9.50 -17.58
CA ALA A 88 -1.14 9.55 -16.21
C ALA A 88 -0.11 10.67 -16.05
N VAL A 89 1.16 10.32 -15.74
CA VAL A 89 2.27 11.28 -15.74
C VAL A 89 3.26 11.04 -16.89
N ASP A 90 2.86 10.20 -17.85
CA ASP A 90 3.66 9.82 -19.03
C ASP A 90 5.05 9.26 -18.67
N GLN A 91 5.15 8.53 -17.57
CA GLN A 91 6.42 7.92 -17.17
C GLN A 91 6.94 6.93 -18.23
N TYR A 92 6.04 6.30 -19.01
CA TYR A 92 6.43 5.40 -20.09
C TYR A 92 7.45 6.05 -21.04
N HIS A 93 7.29 7.34 -21.36
CA HIS A 93 8.24 8.09 -22.19
C HIS A 93 9.28 8.86 -21.38
N ARG A 94 8.97 9.22 -20.11
CA ARG A 94 9.74 10.15 -19.29
C ARG A 94 10.47 9.49 -18.11
N TYR A 95 10.55 8.18 -18.05
CA TYR A 95 11.16 7.45 -16.91
C TYR A 95 12.59 7.90 -16.59
N LYS A 96 13.38 8.33 -17.59
CA LYS A 96 14.75 8.82 -17.37
C LYS A 96 14.77 10.11 -16.56
N GLU A 97 13.83 11.01 -16.81
CA GLU A 97 13.65 12.24 -16.05
C GLU A 97 13.25 11.91 -14.61
N ASP A 98 12.29 11.02 -14.44
CA ASP A 98 11.81 10.64 -13.11
C ASP A 98 12.90 9.91 -12.29
N ILE A 99 13.71 9.05 -12.90
CA ILE A 99 14.86 8.39 -12.25
C ILE A 99 15.94 9.41 -11.87
N GLU A 100 16.20 10.43 -12.69
CA GLU A 100 17.11 11.51 -12.36
C GLU A 100 16.64 12.27 -11.13
N LEU A 101 15.33 12.51 -11.00
CA LEU A 101 14.74 13.13 -9.83
C LEU A 101 14.91 12.27 -8.58
N ILE A 102 14.71 10.93 -8.66
CA ILE A 102 14.97 10.01 -7.53
C ILE A 102 16.42 10.13 -7.06
N SER A 103 17.36 10.10 -8.01
CA SER A 103 18.80 10.27 -7.73
C SER A 103 19.10 11.60 -7.04
N LYS A 104 18.53 12.70 -7.55
CA LYS A 104 18.66 14.04 -6.98
C LYS A 104 18.12 14.14 -5.56
N LEU A 105 16.99 13.47 -5.28
CA LEU A 105 16.40 13.40 -3.95
C LEU A 105 17.27 12.60 -2.97
N GLY A 106 18.12 11.70 -3.46
CA GLY A 106 19.07 10.92 -2.66
C GLY A 106 18.52 9.57 -2.19
N PHE A 107 17.34 9.14 -2.64
CA PHE A 107 16.81 7.81 -2.36
C PHE A 107 17.69 6.72 -2.95
N LYS A 108 17.80 5.59 -2.24
CA LYS A 108 18.64 4.45 -2.62
C LYS A 108 17.85 3.27 -3.16
N ALA A 109 16.53 3.34 -3.15
CA ALA A 109 15.65 2.34 -3.73
C ALA A 109 14.44 2.99 -4.40
N TYR A 110 13.94 2.35 -5.44
CA TYR A 110 12.70 2.72 -6.10
C TYR A 110 11.79 1.50 -6.21
N ARG A 111 10.61 1.58 -5.58
CA ARG A 111 9.58 0.58 -5.71
C ARG A 111 8.63 1.00 -6.83
N PHE A 112 8.46 0.12 -7.81
CA PHE A 112 7.52 0.29 -8.91
C PHE A 112 6.84 -1.03 -9.25
N SER A 113 5.71 -0.98 -9.94
CA SER A 113 5.05 -2.19 -10.41
C SER A 113 5.22 -2.41 -11.90
N ILE A 114 5.11 -3.66 -12.33
CA ILE A 114 5.08 -4.05 -13.73
C ILE A 114 3.60 -4.21 -14.13
N ALA A 115 3.18 -3.54 -15.21
CA ALA A 115 1.87 -3.76 -15.80
C ALA A 115 1.85 -5.14 -16.49
N TRP A 116 1.09 -6.09 -15.96
CA TRP A 116 0.96 -7.43 -16.54
C TRP A 116 0.54 -7.38 -18.01
N SER A 117 -0.42 -6.53 -18.36
CA SER A 117 -0.88 -6.33 -19.74
C SER A 117 0.17 -5.69 -20.67
N ARG A 118 1.27 -5.14 -20.12
CA ARG A 118 2.40 -4.66 -20.91
C ARG A 118 3.40 -5.78 -21.22
N ILE A 119 3.46 -6.80 -20.40
CA ILE A 119 4.27 -8.02 -20.65
C ILE A 119 3.50 -9.00 -21.55
N PHE A 120 2.25 -9.27 -21.18
CA PHE A 120 1.33 -10.13 -21.91
C PHE A 120 0.04 -9.37 -22.24
N PRO A 121 -0.08 -8.82 -23.47
CA PRO A 121 -1.26 -8.05 -23.88
C PRO A 121 -2.58 -8.80 -23.77
N ASP A 122 -2.54 -10.12 -23.89
CA ASP A 122 -3.69 -11.02 -23.70
C ASP A 122 -3.86 -11.51 -22.25
N GLY A 123 -2.89 -11.25 -21.38
CA GLY A 123 -2.84 -11.76 -20.01
C GLY A 123 -2.53 -13.26 -19.89
N LEU A 124 -2.67 -14.03 -20.97
CA LEU A 124 -2.59 -15.49 -20.96
C LEU A 124 -1.15 -16.02 -21.14
N GLY A 125 -0.22 -15.17 -21.57
CA GLY A 125 1.15 -15.57 -21.89
C GLY A 125 1.30 -16.23 -23.27
N THR A 126 0.30 -16.16 -24.13
CA THR A 126 0.38 -16.71 -25.48
C THR A 126 1.21 -15.81 -26.41
N LYS A 127 1.27 -14.53 -26.09
CA LYS A 127 2.04 -13.52 -26.82
C LYS A 127 2.86 -12.67 -25.87
N ILE A 128 4.17 -12.78 -25.95
CA ILE A 128 5.11 -11.93 -25.22
C ILE A 128 5.26 -10.58 -25.94
N ASN A 129 5.10 -9.49 -25.22
CA ASN A 129 5.40 -8.14 -25.72
C ASN A 129 6.84 -7.74 -25.40
N HIS A 130 7.73 -7.92 -26.39
CA HIS A 130 9.14 -7.61 -26.22
C HIS A 130 9.43 -6.12 -26.00
N GLU A 131 8.57 -5.22 -26.49
CA GLU A 131 8.68 -3.79 -26.25
C GLU A 131 8.41 -3.45 -24.78
N GLY A 132 7.41 -4.11 -24.17
CA GLY A 132 7.16 -3.99 -22.72
C GLY A 132 8.30 -4.55 -21.88
N ILE A 133 8.87 -5.71 -22.25
CA ILE A 133 10.05 -6.25 -21.57
C ILE A 133 11.24 -5.28 -21.69
N LYS A 134 11.46 -4.71 -22.88
CA LYS A 134 12.52 -3.72 -23.07
C LYS A 134 12.33 -2.50 -22.20
N TYR A 135 11.12 -1.96 -22.10
CA TYR A 135 10.81 -0.81 -21.25
C TYR A 135 11.23 -1.02 -19.78
N TYR A 136 10.85 -2.16 -19.18
CA TYR A 136 11.25 -2.45 -17.80
C TYR A 136 12.73 -2.76 -17.66
N ASN A 137 13.38 -3.38 -18.65
CA ASN A 137 14.84 -3.50 -18.66
C ASN A 137 15.51 -2.14 -18.64
N ASP A 138 15.05 -1.21 -19.48
CA ASP A 138 15.61 0.14 -19.55
C ASP A 138 15.45 0.91 -18.23
N ILE A 139 14.29 0.76 -17.53
CA ILE A 139 14.09 1.34 -16.19
C ILE A 139 15.08 0.75 -15.19
N ILE A 140 15.17 -0.58 -15.13
CA ILE A 140 16.03 -1.29 -14.17
C ILE A 140 17.50 -0.91 -14.38
N ASP A 141 17.95 -0.88 -15.61
CA ASP A 141 19.33 -0.49 -15.94
C ASP A 141 19.61 0.97 -15.58
N ALA A 142 18.68 1.88 -15.89
CA ALA A 142 18.84 3.30 -15.55
C ALA A 142 18.85 3.56 -14.03
N LEU A 143 18.12 2.76 -13.23
CA LEU A 143 18.18 2.81 -11.76
C LEU A 143 19.55 2.35 -11.26
N LEU A 144 20.00 1.18 -11.72
CA LEU A 144 21.27 0.60 -11.29
C LEU A 144 22.48 1.46 -11.68
N GLU A 145 22.47 2.09 -12.85
CA GLU A 145 23.49 3.07 -13.26
C GLU A 145 23.65 4.23 -12.27
N ARG A 146 22.58 4.55 -11.52
CA ARG A 146 22.57 5.60 -10.49
C ARG A 146 22.73 5.06 -9.07
N GLY A 147 22.97 3.75 -8.91
CA GLY A 147 23.08 3.10 -7.62
C GLY A 147 21.76 3.11 -6.82
N ILE A 148 20.62 3.04 -7.54
CA ILE A 148 19.28 2.94 -6.97
C ILE A 148 18.79 1.50 -7.12
N GLU A 149 18.44 0.86 -6.01
CA GLU A 149 17.97 -0.53 -5.99
C GLU A 149 16.52 -0.63 -6.51
N PRO A 150 16.23 -1.45 -7.54
CA PRO A 150 14.87 -1.70 -7.97
C PRO A 150 14.16 -2.67 -7.00
N CYS A 151 12.97 -2.27 -6.52
CA CYS A 151 12.05 -3.11 -5.77
C CYS A 151 10.78 -3.27 -6.63
N VAL A 152 10.48 -4.48 -7.08
CA VAL A 152 9.49 -4.70 -8.14
C VAL A 152 8.26 -5.41 -7.61
N THR A 153 7.10 -4.79 -7.84
CA THR A 153 5.78 -5.36 -7.59
C THR A 153 5.23 -5.96 -8.88
N LEU A 154 4.85 -7.25 -8.86
CA LEU A 154 4.31 -7.94 -10.03
C LEU A 154 2.86 -7.55 -10.32
N TYR A 155 2.05 -7.30 -9.29
CA TYR A 155 0.64 -6.92 -9.45
C TYR A 155 0.25 -5.77 -8.52
N HIS A 156 -0.19 -4.66 -9.12
CA HIS A 156 -0.70 -3.50 -8.40
C HIS A 156 -2.04 -3.06 -9.01
N TRP A 157 -3.04 -3.97 -8.93
CA TRP A 157 -4.45 -3.82 -9.24
C TRP A 157 -4.84 -3.81 -10.73
N ASP A 158 -3.90 -3.77 -11.63
CA ASP A 158 -4.07 -3.60 -13.09
C ASP A 158 -4.14 -4.93 -13.84
N LEU A 159 -5.09 -5.81 -13.44
CA LEU A 159 -5.33 -7.10 -14.09
C LEU A 159 -5.62 -6.92 -15.59
N PRO A 160 -5.02 -7.72 -16.49
CA PRO A 160 -5.38 -7.72 -17.90
C PRO A 160 -6.88 -7.95 -18.11
N LEU A 161 -7.52 -7.06 -18.88
CA LEU A 161 -8.97 -7.07 -19.07
C LEU A 161 -9.49 -8.40 -19.62
N ASN A 162 -8.76 -9.01 -20.55
CA ASN A 162 -9.12 -10.30 -21.12
C ASN A 162 -9.27 -11.42 -20.08
N LEU A 163 -8.47 -11.43 -19.01
CA LEU A 163 -8.60 -12.41 -17.94
C LEU A 163 -9.92 -12.21 -17.15
N GLN A 164 -10.29 -10.94 -16.95
CA GLN A 164 -11.57 -10.60 -16.29
C GLN A 164 -12.77 -10.99 -17.17
N GLU A 165 -12.70 -10.74 -18.46
CA GLU A 165 -13.78 -11.01 -19.41
C GLU A 165 -13.93 -12.50 -19.74
N SER A 166 -12.81 -13.24 -19.81
CA SER A 166 -12.81 -14.64 -20.22
C SER A 166 -13.30 -15.59 -19.13
N PHE A 167 -12.94 -15.36 -17.86
CA PHE A 167 -13.27 -16.28 -16.77
C PHE A 167 -13.53 -15.60 -15.42
N GLY A 168 -13.64 -14.27 -15.37
CA GLY A 168 -13.92 -13.54 -14.13
C GLY A 168 -12.68 -13.14 -13.31
N GLY A 169 -11.48 -13.25 -13.88
CA GLY A 169 -10.24 -12.80 -13.25
C GLY A 169 -9.96 -13.49 -11.93
N TRP A 170 -9.87 -12.71 -10.83
CA TRP A 170 -9.59 -13.22 -9.49
C TRP A 170 -10.67 -14.15 -8.91
N LEU A 171 -11.86 -14.23 -9.51
CA LEU A 171 -12.93 -15.13 -9.07
C LEU A 171 -12.71 -16.58 -9.50
N ASP A 172 -11.82 -16.84 -10.44
CA ASP A 172 -11.55 -18.18 -10.94
C ASP A 172 -10.11 -18.61 -10.61
N GLU A 173 -9.94 -19.84 -10.12
CA GLU A 173 -8.63 -20.40 -9.75
C GLU A 173 -7.65 -20.48 -10.94
N GLN A 174 -8.14 -20.44 -12.19
CA GLN A 174 -7.27 -20.38 -13.37
C GLN A 174 -6.28 -19.20 -13.33
N ILE A 175 -6.61 -18.13 -12.60
CA ILE A 175 -5.74 -16.97 -12.44
C ILE A 175 -4.36 -17.35 -11.89
N VAL A 176 -4.29 -18.36 -11.00
CA VAL A 176 -3.04 -18.87 -10.41
C VAL A 176 -2.07 -19.32 -11.50
N LYS A 177 -2.57 -20.08 -12.47
CA LYS A 177 -1.76 -20.55 -13.61
C LYS A 177 -1.24 -19.41 -14.46
N TYR A 178 -2.08 -18.46 -14.80
CA TYR A 178 -1.67 -17.37 -15.70
C TYR A 178 -0.73 -16.39 -15.01
N PHE A 179 -0.96 -16.12 -13.73
CA PHE A 179 -0.02 -15.32 -12.95
C PHE A 179 1.34 -16.03 -12.78
N ALA A 180 1.34 -17.34 -12.59
CA ALA A 180 2.57 -18.14 -12.52
C ALA A 180 3.43 -17.99 -13.78
N ILE A 181 2.82 -18.05 -14.97
CA ILE A 181 3.51 -17.85 -16.25
C ILE A 181 4.07 -16.42 -16.35
N TYR A 182 3.27 -15.43 -15.93
CA TYR A 182 3.68 -14.03 -15.90
C TYR A 182 4.86 -13.79 -14.95
N ALA A 183 4.76 -14.26 -13.72
CA ALA A 183 5.81 -14.14 -12.71
C ALA A 183 7.12 -14.79 -13.15
N GLU A 184 7.05 -16.01 -13.69
CA GLU A 184 8.21 -16.73 -14.22
C GLU A 184 8.88 -15.93 -15.35
N THR A 185 8.09 -15.33 -16.24
CA THR A 185 8.61 -14.47 -17.31
C THR A 185 9.32 -13.23 -16.76
N CYS A 186 8.76 -12.59 -15.71
CA CYS A 186 9.40 -11.46 -15.06
C CYS A 186 10.71 -11.86 -14.36
N PHE A 187 10.72 -12.97 -13.61
CA PHE A 187 11.92 -13.47 -12.95
C PHE A 187 13.03 -13.80 -13.96
N SER A 188 12.69 -14.44 -15.08
CA SER A 188 13.64 -14.78 -16.13
C SER A 188 14.27 -13.55 -16.77
N ASN A 189 13.50 -12.48 -17.01
CA ASN A 189 13.98 -11.30 -17.74
C ASN A 189 14.68 -10.27 -16.84
N PHE A 190 14.31 -10.19 -15.56
CA PHE A 190 14.73 -9.08 -14.68
C PHE A 190 15.47 -9.54 -13.41
N GLY A 191 15.34 -10.80 -13.01
CA GLY A 191 15.77 -11.28 -11.70
C GLY A 191 17.27 -11.26 -11.46
N ASN A 192 18.11 -11.26 -12.49
CA ASN A 192 19.54 -11.06 -12.33
C ASN A 192 19.89 -9.71 -11.69
N ARG A 193 19.04 -8.70 -11.86
CA ARG A 193 19.21 -7.31 -11.42
C ARG A 193 18.26 -6.92 -10.29
N VAL A 194 17.04 -7.46 -10.28
CA VAL A 194 16.05 -7.22 -9.24
C VAL A 194 16.27 -8.17 -8.08
N LYS A 195 16.48 -7.63 -6.88
CA LYS A 195 16.73 -8.41 -5.67
C LYS A 195 15.62 -8.36 -4.64
N LYS A 196 14.59 -7.51 -4.87
CA LYS A 196 13.38 -7.43 -4.04
C LYS A 196 12.15 -7.54 -4.91
N TRP A 197 11.42 -8.63 -4.71
CA TRP A 197 10.19 -8.94 -5.42
C TRP A 197 8.99 -8.85 -4.49
N ILE A 198 7.91 -8.28 -4.98
CA ILE A 198 6.60 -8.27 -4.34
C ILE A 198 5.62 -8.92 -5.30
N THR A 199 4.91 -9.94 -4.85
CA THR A 199 3.96 -10.65 -5.71
C THR A 199 2.71 -9.81 -5.98
N ILE A 200 2.05 -9.36 -4.91
CA ILE A 200 0.77 -8.66 -4.97
C ILE A 200 0.84 -7.47 -4.00
N ASN A 201 0.36 -6.31 -4.44
CA ASN A 201 0.14 -5.14 -3.61
C ASN A 201 -1.29 -5.11 -3.08
N GLU A 202 -1.45 -4.99 -1.76
CA GLU A 202 -2.73 -4.77 -1.07
C GLU A 202 -3.88 -5.65 -1.60
N PRO A 203 -3.77 -6.97 -1.43
CA PRO A 203 -4.80 -7.87 -1.93
C PRO A 203 -6.19 -7.59 -1.30
N LEU A 204 -6.23 -7.02 -0.09
CA LEU A 204 -7.45 -6.58 0.59
C LEU A 204 -8.24 -5.57 -0.28
N GLN A 205 -7.55 -4.60 -0.88
CA GLN A 205 -8.18 -3.57 -1.71
C GLN A 205 -8.83 -4.18 -2.96
N THR A 206 -8.14 -5.13 -3.61
CA THR A 206 -8.73 -5.87 -4.74
C THR A 206 -9.96 -6.68 -4.30
N ALA A 207 -9.87 -7.37 -3.17
CA ALA A 207 -10.96 -8.19 -2.67
C ALA A 207 -12.17 -7.35 -2.24
N VAL A 208 -11.97 -6.32 -1.42
CA VAL A 208 -13.06 -5.52 -0.85
C VAL A 208 -13.50 -4.43 -1.81
N ASN A 209 -12.61 -3.55 -2.24
CA ASN A 209 -12.98 -2.42 -3.09
C ASN A 209 -13.30 -2.81 -4.53
N GLY A 210 -12.66 -3.87 -5.03
CA GLY A 210 -12.95 -4.40 -6.36
C GLY A 210 -14.18 -5.31 -6.44
N HIS A 211 -14.49 -6.10 -5.37
CA HIS A 211 -15.48 -7.18 -5.41
C HIS A 211 -16.53 -7.16 -4.30
N CYS A 212 -16.55 -6.13 -3.42
CA CYS A 212 -17.59 -5.94 -2.42
C CYS A 212 -18.23 -4.56 -2.51
N THR A 213 -17.43 -3.48 -2.46
CA THR A 213 -17.93 -2.11 -2.56
C THR A 213 -18.10 -1.66 -4.00
N GLY A 214 -17.27 -2.16 -4.91
CA GLY A 214 -17.28 -1.81 -6.34
C GLY A 214 -16.75 -0.41 -6.66
N ILE A 215 -16.05 0.23 -5.71
CA ILE A 215 -15.45 1.56 -5.91
C ILE A 215 -14.14 1.52 -6.68
N HIS A 216 -13.50 0.34 -6.77
CA HIS A 216 -12.34 0.08 -7.62
C HIS A 216 -12.68 -0.93 -8.72
N ALA A 217 -11.84 -0.99 -9.75
CA ALA A 217 -11.93 -2.01 -10.79
C ALA A 217 -11.83 -3.44 -10.19
N PRO A 218 -12.56 -4.44 -10.69
CA PRO A 218 -13.46 -4.41 -11.84
C PRO A 218 -14.85 -3.81 -11.56
N GLY A 219 -15.14 -3.31 -10.38
CA GLY A 219 -16.37 -2.61 -10.04
C GLY A 219 -17.54 -3.50 -9.65
N ARG A 220 -17.24 -4.69 -9.13
CA ARG A 220 -18.26 -5.65 -8.64
C ARG A 220 -18.69 -5.24 -7.23
N SER A 221 -20.00 -5.29 -6.96
CA SER A 221 -20.54 -4.83 -5.68
C SER A 221 -21.63 -5.76 -5.16
N LYS A 222 -21.96 -5.61 -3.87
CA LYS A 222 -23.05 -6.32 -3.17
C LYS A 222 -22.87 -7.84 -3.06
N SER A 223 -21.62 -8.33 -3.05
CA SER A 223 -21.35 -9.75 -2.82
C SER A 223 -20.85 -9.98 -1.40
N SER A 224 -21.45 -10.95 -0.73
CA SER A 224 -21.03 -11.42 0.59
C SER A 224 -20.00 -12.57 0.52
N THR A 225 -19.69 -13.06 -0.67
CA THR A 225 -18.82 -14.24 -0.88
C THR A 225 -17.64 -13.98 -1.78
N GLU A 226 -17.80 -13.14 -2.81
CA GLU A 226 -16.74 -12.86 -3.80
C GLU A 226 -15.44 -12.35 -3.18
N PRO A 227 -15.43 -11.41 -2.19
CA PRO A 227 -14.18 -10.95 -1.59
C PRO A 227 -13.32 -12.09 -1.01
N PHE A 228 -13.97 -13.07 -0.37
CA PHE A 228 -13.28 -14.19 0.26
C PHE A 228 -12.72 -15.18 -0.76
N LEU A 229 -13.41 -15.38 -1.89
CA LEU A 229 -12.90 -16.17 -3.00
C LEU A 229 -11.72 -15.49 -3.69
N VAL A 230 -11.83 -14.19 -3.94
CA VAL A 230 -10.74 -13.38 -4.52
C VAL A 230 -9.49 -13.46 -3.65
N ALA A 231 -9.62 -13.21 -2.34
CA ALA A 231 -8.51 -13.28 -1.40
C ALA A 231 -7.87 -14.67 -1.36
N HIS A 232 -8.69 -15.74 -1.42
CA HIS A 232 -8.19 -17.11 -1.49
C HIS A 232 -7.33 -17.33 -2.73
N ASN A 233 -7.83 -16.97 -3.90
CA ASN A 233 -7.09 -17.10 -5.16
C ASN A 233 -5.82 -16.24 -5.20
N GLN A 234 -5.82 -15.06 -4.56
CA GLN A 234 -4.62 -14.22 -4.42
C GLN A 234 -3.55 -14.90 -3.54
N LEU A 235 -3.95 -15.53 -2.43
CA LEU A 235 -3.03 -16.29 -1.57
C LEU A 235 -2.41 -17.48 -2.30
N LEU A 236 -3.22 -18.25 -3.04
CA LEU A 236 -2.71 -19.35 -3.87
C LEU A 236 -1.76 -18.85 -4.96
N THR A 237 -2.10 -17.75 -5.59
CA THR A 237 -1.29 -17.09 -6.62
C THR A 237 0.06 -16.63 -6.07
N HIS A 238 0.05 -16.01 -4.89
CA HIS A 238 1.27 -15.62 -4.18
C HIS A 238 2.16 -16.85 -3.90
N ALA A 239 1.60 -17.89 -3.31
CA ALA A 239 2.33 -19.09 -2.94
C ALA A 239 2.97 -19.79 -4.16
N GLU A 240 2.24 -19.91 -5.27
CA GLU A 240 2.74 -20.50 -6.50
C GLU A 240 3.88 -19.66 -7.10
N ALA A 241 3.76 -18.33 -7.15
CA ALA A 241 4.82 -17.44 -7.63
C ALA A 241 6.10 -17.56 -6.76
N VAL A 242 5.95 -17.61 -5.43
CA VAL A 242 7.07 -17.82 -4.52
C VAL A 242 7.73 -19.18 -4.73
N SER A 243 6.93 -20.23 -4.92
CA SER A 243 7.42 -21.58 -5.22
C SER A 243 8.26 -21.60 -6.49
N ILE A 244 7.77 -20.97 -7.57
CA ILE A 244 8.51 -20.84 -8.84
C ILE A 244 9.83 -20.10 -8.62
N TYR A 245 9.79 -18.95 -7.94
CA TYR A 245 10.99 -18.17 -7.67
C TYR A 245 12.04 -18.97 -6.92
N ARG A 246 11.66 -19.62 -5.83
CA ARG A 246 12.56 -20.39 -4.97
C ARG A 246 13.15 -21.62 -5.67
N ASN A 247 12.35 -22.32 -6.44
CA ASN A 247 12.79 -23.57 -7.07
C ASN A 247 13.59 -23.36 -8.36
N LYS A 248 13.38 -22.27 -9.09
CA LYS A 248 14.00 -22.06 -10.40
C LYS A 248 15.03 -20.94 -10.44
N PHE A 249 14.94 -19.94 -9.56
CA PHE A 249 15.68 -18.69 -9.72
C PHE A 249 16.50 -18.27 -8.51
N LYS A 250 16.03 -18.55 -7.29
CA LYS A 250 16.59 -17.97 -6.06
C LYS A 250 18.09 -18.28 -5.90
N ASP A 251 18.52 -19.50 -6.20
CA ASP A 251 19.92 -19.91 -6.02
C ASP A 251 20.88 -19.12 -6.92
N GLU A 252 20.46 -18.79 -8.14
CA GLU A 252 21.26 -18.01 -9.08
C GLU A 252 21.11 -16.51 -8.90
N GLN A 253 19.88 -16.06 -8.59
CA GLN A 253 19.55 -14.63 -8.54
C GLN A 253 19.77 -14.01 -7.15
N GLY A 254 19.65 -14.79 -6.08
CA GLY A 254 19.94 -14.37 -4.70
C GLY A 254 19.02 -13.27 -4.16
N GLY A 255 17.78 -13.16 -4.66
CA GLY A 255 16.81 -12.15 -4.23
C GLY A 255 15.89 -12.63 -3.10
N GLU A 256 15.06 -11.70 -2.63
CA GLU A 256 14.00 -11.90 -1.64
C GLU A 256 12.64 -11.67 -2.28
N ILE A 257 11.61 -12.37 -1.80
CA ILE A 257 10.24 -12.26 -2.30
C ILE A 257 9.25 -12.13 -1.14
N GLY A 258 8.31 -11.16 -1.24
CA GLY A 258 7.32 -10.87 -0.23
C GLY A 258 5.94 -10.59 -0.80
N LEU A 259 5.02 -10.30 0.12
CA LEU A 259 3.65 -9.83 -0.12
C LEU A 259 3.47 -8.48 0.56
N VAL A 260 2.76 -7.56 -0.06
CA VAL A 260 2.41 -6.27 0.57
C VAL A 260 0.98 -6.32 1.06
N VAL A 261 0.82 -6.13 2.36
CA VAL A 261 -0.46 -5.98 3.03
C VAL A 261 -0.65 -4.53 3.49
N ASP A 262 -1.88 -4.04 3.41
CA ASP A 262 -2.28 -2.77 3.98
C ASP A 262 -2.94 -2.98 5.34
N CYS A 263 -2.70 -2.07 6.27
CA CYS A 263 -3.30 -2.13 7.59
C CYS A 263 -3.43 -0.74 8.20
N GLU A 264 -4.65 -0.37 8.59
CA GLU A 264 -4.92 0.70 9.55
C GLU A 264 -4.80 0.11 10.96
N TRP A 265 -4.21 0.86 11.91
CA TRP A 265 -4.21 0.39 13.30
C TRP A 265 -5.59 0.62 13.93
N PRO A 266 -6.29 -0.43 14.40
CA PRO A 266 -7.54 -0.30 15.15
C PRO A 266 -7.23 -0.17 16.64
N GLU A 267 -7.25 1.03 17.16
CA GLU A 267 -7.14 1.24 18.61
C GLU A 267 -8.47 0.87 19.28
N PRO A 268 -8.50 -0.02 20.30
CA PRO A 268 -9.74 -0.32 21.02
C PRO A 268 -10.37 0.94 21.60
N LEU A 269 -11.66 1.14 21.35
CA LEU A 269 -12.40 2.33 21.79
C LEU A 269 -12.36 2.52 23.32
N SER A 270 -12.41 1.42 24.05
CA SER A 270 -12.22 1.39 25.50
C SER A 270 -11.37 0.19 25.94
N ASP A 271 -11.07 0.11 27.24
CA ASP A 271 -10.29 -1.00 27.79
C ASP A 271 -11.14 -2.23 28.16
N ASN A 272 -12.45 -2.22 27.88
CA ASN A 272 -13.31 -3.38 28.07
C ASN A 272 -12.94 -4.53 27.11
N LEU A 273 -13.35 -5.74 27.45
CA LEU A 273 -13.02 -6.95 26.68
C LEU A 273 -13.67 -6.97 25.30
N GLU A 274 -14.87 -6.41 25.17
CA GLU A 274 -15.62 -6.40 23.91
C GLU A 274 -14.96 -5.49 22.86
N ASP A 275 -14.52 -4.28 23.25
CA ASP A 275 -13.83 -3.36 22.35
C ASP A 275 -12.43 -3.87 21.98
N LYS A 276 -11.71 -4.48 22.91
CA LYS A 276 -10.44 -5.15 22.63
C LYS A 276 -10.61 -6.31 21.64
N ALA A 277 -11.62 -7.15 21.86
CA ALA A 277 -11.94 -8.24 20.93
C ALA A 277 -12.37 -7.72 19.55
N ALA A 278 -13.11 -6.61 19.49
CA ALA A 278 -13.51 -5.97 18.24
C ALA A 278 -12.30 -5.44 17.46
N ALA A 279 -11.38 -4.76 18.13
CA ALA A 279 -10.14 -4.26 17.52
C ALA A 279 -9.26 -5.42 17.00
N THR A 280 -9.10 -6.50 17.77
CA THR A 280 -8.36 -7.70 17.34
C THR A 280 -9.03 -8.32 16.13
N ARG A 281 -10.34 -8.47 16.15
CA ARG A 281 -11.11 -9.01 15.02
C ARG A 281 -10.97 -8.15 13.77
N HIS A 282 -10.95 -6.83 13.92
CA HIS A 282 -10.72 -5.92 12.80
C HIS A 282 -9.31 -6.09 12.20
N LEU A 283 -8.28 -6.31 13.01
CA LEU A 283 -6.94 -6.69 12.54
C LEU A 283 -6.95 -8.04 11.82
N ASP A 284 -7.71 -9.01 12.33
CA ASP A 284 -7.85 -10.33 11.68
C ASP A 284 -8.44 -10.20 10.27
N PHE A 285 -9.41 -9.32 10.05
CA PHE A 285 -10.03 -9.08 8.75
C PHE A 285 -9.19 -8.19 7.80
N GLN A 286 -8.14 -7.57 8.28
CA GLN A 286 -7.16 -6.83 7.47
C GLN A 286 -5.88 -7.65 7.30
N LEU A 287 -5.07 -7.65 8.34
CA LEU A 287 -3.72 -8.21 8.37
C LEU A 287 -3.73 -9.74 8.48
N GLY A 288 -4.51 -10.27 9.43
CA GLY A 288 -4.62 -11.70 9.71
C GLY A 288 -5.13 -12.49 8.51
N TRP A 289 -6.08 -11.94 7.76
CA TRP A 289 -6.67 -12.57 6.58
C TRP A 289 -5.62 -13.07 5.58
N TYR A 290 -4.53 -12.33 5.41
CA TYR A 290 -3.45 -12.69 4.48
C TYR A 290 -2.22 -13.29 5.17
N LEU A 291 -1.88 -12.86 6.38
CA LEU A 291 -0.67 -13.34 7.05
C LEU A 291 -0.89 -14.65 7.81
N ASP A 292 -2.05 -14.85 8.46
CA ASP A 292 -2.29 -16.08 9.22
C ASP A 292 -2.21 -17.36 8.36
N PRO A 293 -2.75 -17.41 7.12
CA PRO A 293 -2.56 -18.57 6.24
C PRO A 293 -1.08 -18.88 5.95
N ILE A 294 -0.24 -17.86 5.84
CA ILE A 294 1.19 -18.00 5.56
C ILE A 294 1.98 -18.45 6.79
N PHE A 295 1.66 -17.90 7.97
CA PHE A 295 2.39 -18.19 9.19
C PHE A 295 1.82 -19.39 9.97
N PHE A 296 0.50 -19.57 9.94
CA PHE A 296 -0.19 -20.57 10.76
C PHE A 296 -0.92 -21.64 9.94
N GLY A 297 -1.06 -21.46 8.61
CA GLY A 297 -1.63 -22.46 7.69
C GLY A 297 -3.14 -22.43 7.54
N ASP A 298 -3.85 -21.50 8.18
CA ASP A 298 -5.28 -21.24 7.97
C ASP A 298 -5.64 -19.79 8.29
N TYR A 299 -6.83 -19.38 7.90
CA TYR A 299 -7.40 -18.07 8.22
C TYR A 299 -7.57 -17.88 9.72
N PRO A 300 -7.65 -16.61 10.21
CA PRO A 300 -7.97 -16.32 11.61
C PRO A 300 -9.23 -17.04 12.10
N GLU A 301 -9.19 -17.50 13.35
CA GLU A 301 -10.33 -18.20 13.96
C GLU A 301 -11.60 -17.34 13.96
N SER A 302 -11.46 -16.04 14.24
CA SER A 302 -12.57 -15.09 14.21
C SER A 302 -13.26 -15.00 12.83
N MET A 303 -12.52 -15.19 11.74
CA MET A 303 -13.08 -15.28 10.38
C MET A 303 -13.76 -16.63 10.14
N ARG A 304 -13.14 -17.74 10.56
CA ARG A 304 -13.75 -19.08 10.44
C ARG A 304 -15.08 -19.19 11.19
N GLU A 305 -15.15 -18.66 12.41
CA GLU A 305 -16.37 -18.67 13.22
C GLU A 305 -17.51 -17.87 12.57
N ARG A 306 -17.20 -16.72 11.97
CA ARG A 306 -18.21 -15.80 11.43
C ARG A 306 -18.66 -16.15 10.02
N LEU A 307 -17.75 -16.67 9.21
CA LEU A 307 -18.00 -16.96 7.80
C LEU A 307 -18.35 -18.43 7.53
N GLY A 308 -17.95 -19.33 8.42
CA GLY A 308 -18.23 -20.76 8.27
C GLY A 308 -17.77 -21.30 6.91
N ASP A 309 -18.69 -21.91 6.18
CA ASP A 309 -18.44 -22.47 4.85
C ASP A 309 -18.36 -21.41 3.74
N GLY A 310 -18.69 -20.15 4.02
CA GLY A 310 -18.48 -19.02 3.12
C GLY A 310 -17.01 -18.65 2.95
N LEU A 311 -16.13 -19.10 3.87
CA LEU A 311 -14.68 -18.90 3.79
C LEU A 311 -14.03 -20.15 3.18
N PRO A 312 -13.33 -20.03 2.02
CA PRO A 312 -12.70 -21.16 1.34
C PRO A 312 -11.74 -21.94 2.25
N LYS A 313 -11.50 -23.20 1.94
CA LYS A 313 -10.60 -24.08 2.71
C LYS A 313 -9.36 -24.39 1.90
N PHE A 314 -8.20 -24.27 2.51
CA PHE A 314 -6.94 -24.67 1.90
C PHE A 314 -6.82 -26.20 1.88
N SER A 315 -6.42 -26.76 0.73
CA SER A 315 -5.96 -28.14 0.65
C SER A 315 -4.64 -28.31 1.42
N GLN A 316 -4.21 -29.56 1.63
CA GLN A 316 -2.91 -29.79 2.25
C GLN A 316 -1.77 -29.22 1.39
N ARG A 317 -1.84 -29.38 0.07
CA ARG A 317 -0.87 -28.79 -0.86
C ARG A 317 -0.80 -27.26 -0.73
N ASP A 318 -1.95 -26.61 -0.64
CA ASP A 318 -2.01 -25.15 -0.50
C ASP A 318 -1.32 -24.68 0.79
N ARG A 319 -1.59 -25.36 1.90
CA ARG A 319 -0.93 -25.07 3.19
C ARG A 319 0.58 -25.27 3.13
N GLU A 320 1.05 -26.31 2.44
CA GLU A 320 2.47 -26.58 2.26
C GLU A 320 3.14 -25.48 1.41
N LEU A 321 2.48 -24.99 0.36
CA LEU A 321 2.98 -23.91 -0.49
C LEU A 321 2.95 -22.55 0.22
N LEU A 322 1.89 -22.28 0.98
CA LEU A 322 1.74 -21.02 1.74
C LEU A 322 2.73 -20.93 2.88
N LYS A 323 3.00 -22.05 3.54
CA LYS A 323 3.87 -22.06 4.72
C LYS A 323 5.24 -21.49 4.40
N HIS A 324 5.59 -20.41 5.12
CA HIS A 324 6.86 -19.70 4.92
C HIS A 324 7.06 -19.11 3.52
N SER A 325 5.98 -18.79 2.78
CA SER A 325 6.05 -18.19 1.45
C SER A 325 6.42 -16.69 1.46
N LEU A 326 7.02 -16.19 2.54
CA LEU A 326 7.53 -14.83 2.65
C LEU A 326 8.99 -14.83 3.08
N ASP A 327 9.82 -14.01 2.43
CA ASP A 327 11.14 -13.63 2.91
C ASP A 327 11.05 -12.31 3.71
N PHE A 328 10.05 -11.47 3.43
CA PHE A 328 9.71 -10.26 4.16
C PHE A 328 8.21 -9.92 4.01
N ILE A 329 7.68 -9.14 4.95
CA ILE A 329 6.37 -8.51 4.85
C ILE A 329 6.55 -7.08 4.32
N GLY A 330 5.84 -6.72 3.26
CA GLY A 330 5.60 -5.32 2.90
C GLY A 330 4.39 -4.80 3.66
N LEU A 331 4.51 -3.65 4.29
CA LEU A 331 3.43 -2.99 5.02
C LEU A 331 3.13 -1.64 4.38
N ASN A 332 1.90 -1.44 3.93
CA ASN A 332 1.36 -0.14 3.59
C ASN A 332 0.54 0.38 4.78
N HIS A 333 0.88 1.56 5.28
CA HIS A 333 0.20 2.15 6.43
C HIS A 333 0.10 3.66 6.29
N TYR A 334 -1.10 4.18 6.43
CA TYR A 334 -1.39 5.60 6.22
C TYR A 334 -2.04 6.28 7.43
N THR A 335 -2.89 5.54 8.16
CA THR A 335 -3.74 6.09 9.21
C THR A 335 -4.10 5.04 10.26
N SER A 336 -4.86 5.46 11.27
CA SER A 336 -5.40 4.61 12.33
C SER A 336 -6.81 5.06 12.68
N LYS A 337 -7.58 4.17 13.31
CA LYS A 337 -8.95 4.43 13.76
C LYS A 337 -9.14 3.91 15.18
N PHE A 338 -10.12 4.45 15.90
CA PHE A 338 -10.66 3.77 17.07
C PHE A 338 -11.71 2.76 16.63
N VAL A 339 -11.71 1.58 17.27
CA VAL A 339 -12.64 0.50 16.96
C VAL A 339 -13.32 0.01 18.23
N GLY A 340 -14.64 -0.01 18.22
CA GLY A 340 -15.48 -0.55 19.27
C GLY A 340 -16.35 -1.70 18.80
N HIS A 341 -16.87 -2.49 19.74
CA HIS A 341 -17.85 -3.52 19.42
C HIS A 341 -19.20 -2.92 19.07
N ALA A 342 -19.83 -3.40 18.00
CA ALA A 342 -21.18 -3.04 17.59
C ALA A 342 -21.91 -4.25 17.03
N ALA A 343 -22.76 -4.87 17.82
CA ALA A 343 -23.56 -6.05 17.41
C ALA A 343 -24.43 -5.79 16.17
N ASN A 344 -24.81 -4.53 15.93
CA ASN A 344 -25.53 -4.08 14.75
C ASN A 344 -24.71 -2.98 14.08
N SER A 345 -23.65 -3.37 13.37
CA SER A 345 -22.85 -2.42 12.58
C SER A 345 -23.74 -1.63 11.62
N LEU A 346 -23.54 -0.31 11.58
CA LEU A 346 -24.25 0.59 10.68
C LEU A 346 -23.65 0.59 9.26
N GLU A 347 -22.55 -0.14 9.06
CA GLU A 347 -21.89 -0.25 7.77
C GLU A 347 -22.81 -0.87 6.72
N GLU A 348 -22.79 -0.34 5.51
CA GLU A 348 -23.76 -0.75 4.45
C GLU A 348 -23.40 -2.08 3.77
N ASN A 349 -22.13 -2.49 3.80
CA ASN A 349 -21.70 -3.71 3.13
C ASN A 349 -21.44 -4.88 4.08
N ASP A 350 -21.62 -6.09 3.57
CA ASP A 350 -21.54 -7.31 4.35
C ASP A 350 -20.15 -7.58 4.93
N PHE A 351 -19.09 -7.13 4.28
CA PHE A 351 -17.72 -7.30 4.77
C PHE A 351 -17.49 -6.60 6.11
N TYR A 352 -17.97 -5.36 6.28
CA TYR A 352 -17.83 -4.64 7.55
C TYR A 352 -18.89 -5.07 8.58
N LYS A 353 -20.12 -5.38 8.15
CA LYS A 353 -21.19 -5.88 9.05
C LYS A 353 -20.79 -7.16 9.78
N ILE A 354 -20.15 -8.09 9.07
CA ILE A 354 -19.75 -9.38 9.62
C ILE A 354 -18.71 -9.27 10.73
N GLN A 355 -17.96 -8.16 10.75
CA GLN A 355 -16.96 -7.88 11.77
C GLN A 355 -17.59 -7.42 13.10
N GLU A 356 -18.85 -6.95 13.10
CA GLU A 356 -19.52 -6.36 14.29
C GLU A 356 -18.66 -5.30 14.98
N VAL A 357 -18.21 -4.32 14.20
CA VAL A 357 -17.39 -3.21 14.67
C VAL A 357 -18.05 -1.86 14.36
N GLU A 358 -17.83 -0.89 15.22
CA GLU A 358 -17.96 0.53 14.88
C GLU A 358 -16.54 1.13 14.74
N ILE A 359 -16.35 1.90 13.66
CA ILE A 359 -15.07 2.54 13.35
C ILE A 359 -15.22 4.04 13.59
N ILE A 360 -14.34 4.61 14.40
CA ILE A 360 -14.43 6.01 14.83
C ILE A 360 -13.12 6.74 14.51
N ALA A 361 -13.24 7.79 13.70
CA ALA A 361 -12.17 8.74 13.46
C ALA A 361 -12.54 10.16 13.91
N GLU A 362 -13.85 10.42 14.05
CA GLU A 362 -14.41 11.69 14.47
C GLU A 362 -15.45 11.48 15.58
N TRP A 363 -15.42 12.34 16.60
CA TRP A 363 -16.39 12.32 17.71
C TRP A 363 -17.46 13.40 17.54
N LYS A 364 -18.60 13.20 18.20
CA LYS A 364 -19.58 14.27 18.35
C LYS A 364 -18.92 15.47 19.04
N GLY A 365 -19.00 16.66 18.43
CA GLY A 365 -18.33 17.86 18.94
C GLY A 365 -17.13 18.30 18.12
N GLY A 366 -16.77 17.54 17.07
CA GLY A 366 -15.73 17.92 16.09
C GLY A 366 -14.31 17.48 16.47
N GLU A 367 -14.15 16.75 17.57
CA GLU A 367 -12.86 16.13 17.89
C GLU A 367 -12.54 15.02 16.87
N VAL A 368 -11.30 14.95 16.41
CA VAL A 368 -10.81 13.99 15.44
C VAL A 368 -9.64 13.17 16.02
N ILE A 369 -9.40 11.96 15.48
CA ILE A 369 -8.30 11.09 15.94
C ILE A 369 -6.92 11.70 15.69
N GLY A 370 -6.78 12.51 14.66
CA GLY A 370 -5.58 13.22 14.24
C GLY A 370 -5.94 14.26 13.20
N GLU A 371 -5.01 15.12 12.81
CA GLU A 371 -5.23 16.11 11.75
C GLU A 371 -5.66 15.42 10.45
N LYS A 372 -6.69 15.94 9.80
CA LYS A 372 -7.26 15.36 8.57
C LYS A 372 -6.45 15.80 7.34
N ALA A 373 -6.08 14.84 6.51
CA ALA A 373 -5.55 15.12 5.17
C ALA A 373 -6.67 15.43 4.17
N ALA A 374 -6.37 15.50 2.89
CA ALA A 374 -7.37 15.84 1.87
C ALA A 374 -8.40 14.72 1.65
N SER A 375 -8.00 13.46 1.72
CA SER A 375 -8.93 12.32 1.65
C SER A 375 -9.69 12.14 2.96
N SER A 376 -10.98 11.83 2.85
CA SER A 376 -11.88 11.69 4.00
C SER A 376 -11.51 10.56 4.98
N TRP A 377 -10.77 9.58 4.51
CA TRP A 377 -10.36 8.41 5.29
C TRP A 377 -9.02 8.61 6.00
N LEU A 378 -8.19 9.58 5.55
CA LEU A 378 -6.81 9.75 5.99
C LEU A 378 -6.70 10.79 7.12
N TYR A 379 -6.29 10.34 8.30
CA TYR A 379 -5.96 11.13 9.48
C TYR A 379 -4.51 10.90 9.86
N ILE A 380 -3.81 11.93 10.31
CA ILE A 380 -2.39 11.87 10.69
C ILE A 380 -2.29 11.31 12.10
N VAL A 381 -1.91 10.02 12.22
CA VAL A 381 -1.91 9.25 13.47
C VAL A 381 -0.61 8.46 13.60
N PRO A 382 0.54 9.13 13.80
CA PRO A 382 1.85 8.48 13.67
C PRO A 382 2.12 7.40 14.74
N TRP A 383 1.52 7.48 15.92
CA TRP A 383 1.67 6.44 16.93
C TRP A 383 1.10 5.07 16.49
N GLY A 384 0.20 5.06 15.51
CA GLY A 384 -0.41 3.81 15.02
C GLY A 384 0.56 2.91 14.27
N ILE A 385 1.45 3.46 13.43
CA ILE A 385 2.43 2.64 12.71
C ILE A 385 3.39 1.91 13.67
N ARG A 386 3.78 2.53 14.80
CA ARG A 386 4.55 1.87 15.84
C ARG A 386 3.81 0.66 16.40
N LYS A 387 2.51 0.82 16.68
CA LYS A 387 1.66 -0.27 17.21
C LYS A 387 1.49 -1.41 16.22
N VAL A 388 1.24 -1.13 14.95
CA VAL A 388 1.17 -2.17 13.89
C VAL A 388 2.49 -2.93 13.79
N LEU A 389 3.63 -2.24 13.78
CA LEU A 389 4.95 -2.88 13.67
C LEU A 389 5.26 -3.77 14.88
N ASN A 390 4.95 -3.30 16.10
CA ASN A 390 5.11 -4.08 17.32
C ASN A 390 4.16 -5.29 17.33
N TYR A 391 2.92 -5.13 16.88
CA TYR A 391 1.97 -6.23 16.75
C TYR A 391 2.46 -7.31 15.77
N ILE A 392 2.97 -6.90 14.60
CA ILE A 392 3.55 -7.84 13.62
C ILE A 392 4.73 -8.59 14.25
N ALA A 393 5.61 -7.90 14.95
CA ALA A 393 6.77 -8.51 15.61
C ALA A 393 6.33 -9.55 16.65
N GLU A 394 5.36 -9.21 17.49
CA GLU A 394 4.86 -10.09 18.56
C GLU A 394 4.11 -11.30 17.99
N ARG A 395 3.15 -11.07 17.06
CA ARG A 395 2.25 -12.13 16.56
C ARG A 395 2.96 -13.11 15.63
N TYR A 396 3.85 -12.62 14.76
CA TYR A 396 4.43 -13.42 13.67
C TYR A 396 5.91 -13.77 13.86
N GLY A 397 6.46 -13.60 15.09
CA GLY A 397 7.83 -13.99 15.40
C GLY A 397 8.90 -13.07 14.81
N ASN A 398 8.58 -11.79 14.72
CA ASN A 398 9.46 -10.69 14.31
C ASN A 398 10.09 -10.85 12.91
N PRO A 399 9.29 -11.11 11.86
CA PRO A 399 9.79 -11.23 10.50
C PRO A 399 10.37 -9.91 9.99
N PRO A 400 11.21 -9.93 8.94
CA PRO A 400 11.63 -8.70 8.27
C PRO A 400 10.42 -7.94 7.72
N VAL A 401 10.33 -6.63 8.00
CA VAL A 401 9.27 -5.75 7.50
C VAL A 401 9.90 -4.61 6.70
N TYR A 402 9.37 -4.35 5.51
CA TYR A 402 9.57 -3.10 4.79
C TYR A 402 8.28 -2.30 4.82
N ILE A 403 8.33 -1.02 5.21
CA ILE A 403 7.21 -0.12 4.99
C ILE A 403 7.25 0.27 3.53
N THR A 404 6.36 -0.34 2.75
CA THR A 404 6.35 -0.26 1.28
C THR A 404 5.55 0.92 0.76
N GLU A 405 4.66 1.48 1.60
CA GLU A 405 4.00 2.76 1.36
C GLU A 405 3.64 3.44 2.68
N ASN A 406 3.90 4.74 2.73
CA ASN A 406 3.44 5.66 3.76
C ASN A 406 3.49 7.09 3.22
N GLY A 407 2.43 7.85 3.38
CA GLY A 407 2.30 9.20 2.84
C GLY A 407 0.94 9.83 3.13
N MET A 408 0.75 11.03 2.69
CA MET A 408 -0.52 11.75 2.78
C MET A 408 -0.78 12.55 1.50
N ASP A 409 -2.05 12.86 1.29
CA ASP A 409 -2.49 13.65 0.14
C ASP A 409 -2.79 15.11 0.49
N ASP A 410 -2.65 15.94 -0.54
CA ASP A 410 -3.19 17.30 -0.61
C ASP A 410 -4.33 17.33 -1.63
N GLU A 411 -5.20 18.32 -1.50
CA GLU A 411 -6.25 18.58 -2.48
C GLU A 411 -5.66 19.24 -3.74
N ALA A 412 -6.12 18.81 -4.90
CA ALA A 412 -5.79 19.49 -6.16
C ALA A 412 -6.69 20.73 -6.32
N GLU A 413 -6.40 21.80 -5.58
CA GLU A 413 -7.12 23.06 -5.74
C GLU A 413 -6.77 23.70 -7.08
N GLY A 414 -7.73 23.71 -8.01
CA GLY A 414 -7.52 24.12 -9.39
C GLY A 414 -7.20 25.61 -9.62
N THR A 415 -7.14 26.41 -8.56
CA THR A 415 -6.93 27.86 -8.58
C THR A 415 -5.77 28.36 -7.72
N SER A 416 -5.18 27.52 -6.87
CA SER A 416 -4.07 27.90 -6.02
C SER A 416 -2.80 28.16 -6.86
N PRO A 417 -2.04 29.23 -6.55
CA PRO A 417 -0.76 29.48 -7.20
C PRO A 417 0.22 28.33 -6.99
N LEU A 418 1.07 28.04 -7.97
CA LEU A 418 2.04 26.96 -7.92
C LEU A 418 2.90 26.97 -6.64
N HIS A 419 3.35 28.13 -6.19
CA HIS A 419 4.20 28.23 -5.00
C HIS A 419 3.48 27.76 -3.72
N GLU A 420 2.16 27.92 -3.60
CA GLU A 420 1.37 27.39 -2.49
C GLU A 420 1.27 25.86 -2.57
N MET A 421 1.05 25.32 -3.77
CA MET A 421 1.00 23.88 -4.01
C MET A 421 2.35 23.18 -3.74
N LEU A 422 3.46 23.92 -3.84
CA LEU A 422 4.79 23.39 -3.55
C LEU A 422 5.17 23.46 -2.05
N ASP A 423 4.47 24.29 -1.26
CA ASP A 423 4.74 24.48 0.18
C ASP A 423 3.93 23.49 1.05
N ASP A 424 4.16 22.21 0.87
CA ASP A 424 3.47 21.10 1.52
C ASP A 424 3.97 20.82 2.96
N LYS A 425 3.94 21.84 3.82
CA LYS A 425 4.42 21.76 5.22
C LYS A 425 3.77 20.68 6.05
N LEU A 426 2.48 20.43 5.83
CA LEU A 426 1.76 19.36 6.55
C LEU A 426 2.35 17.99 6.20
N ARG A 427 2.66 17.74 4.92
CA ARG A 427 3.31 16.50 4.50
C ARG A 427 4.72 16.37 5.09
N VAL A 428 5.48 17.46 5.21
CA VAL A 428 6.76 17.45 5.93
C VAL A 428 6.57 17.02 7.39
N SER A 429 5.56 17.55 8.07
CA SER A 429 5.24 17.20 9.46
C SER A 429 4.79 15.74 9.58
N TYR A 430 4.00 15.25 8.64
CA TYR A 430 3.60 13.86 8.53
C TYR A 430 4.82 12.92 8.48
N PHE A 431 5.72 13.12 7.52
CA PHE A 431 6.91 12.26 7.38
C PHE A 431 7.82 12.30 8.62
N LYS A 432 8.03 13.47 9.21
CA LYS A 432 8.79 13.60 10.46
C LYS A 432 8.21 12.74 11.58
N ALA A 433 6.91 12.82 11.77
CA ALA A 433 6.22 12.13 12.85
C ALA A 433 6.16 10.60 12.62
N TYR A 434 5.86 10.17 11.40
CA TYR A 434 5.81 8.74 11.08
C TYR A 434 7.20 8.09 11.11
N LEU A 435 8.24 8.73 10.59
CA LEU A 435 9.61 8.20 10.67
C LEU A 435 10.12 8.15 12.12
N ALA A 436 9.71 9.09 12.97
CA ALA A 436 10.02 9.02 14.40
C ALA A 436 9.31 7.81 15.07
N ALA A 437 8.07 7.52 14.68
CA ALA A 437 7.32 6.37 15.20
C ALA A 437 7.93 5.03 14.72
N ILE A 438 8.35 4.96 13.47
CA ILE A 438 9.06 3.80 12.92
C ILE A 438 10.40 3.59 13.63
N HIS A 439 11.17 4.66 13.83
CA HIS A 439 12.42 4.58 14.57
C HIS A 439 12.19 4.08 16.00
N GLN A 440 11.10 4.53 16.66
CA GLN A 440 10.76 4.02 17.98
C GLN A 440 10.37 2.54 17.97
N ALA A 441 9.62 2.07 16.93
CA ALA A 441 9.32 0.64 16.78
C ALA A 441 10.60 -0.22 16.63
N ILE A 442 11.60 0.30 15.90
CA ILE A 442 12.92 -0.36 15.80
C ILE A 442 13.61 -0.44 17.17
N LEU A 443 13.56 0.64 17.96
CA LEU A 443 14.09 0.64 19.33
C LEU A 443 13.32 -0.31 20.26
N ASP A 444 12.03 -0.53 20.03
CA ASP A 444 11.21 -1.51 20.74
C ASP A 444 11.55 -2.96 20.33
N GLY A 445 12.32 -3.15 19.26
CA GLY A 445 12.80 -4.46 18.78
C GLY A 445 12.17 -4.96 17.48
N ALA A 446 11.27 -4.20 16.84
CA ALA A 446 10.66 -4.59 15.56
C ALA A 446 11.72 -4.64 14.44
N ASN A 447 11.71 -5.71 13.65
CA ASN A 447 12.67 -5.95 12.57
C ASN A 447 12.32 -5.20 11.29
N VAL A 448 12.32 -3.87 11.37
CA VAL A 448 12.02 -3.00 10.20
C VAL A 448 13.30 -2.72 9.42
N ARG A 449 13.28 -3.00 8.13
CA ARG A 449 14.48 -2.94 7.27
C ARG A 449 14.48 -1.85 6.21
N GLY A 450 13.35 -1.19 5.99
CA GLY A 450 13.28 -0.11 5.01
C GLY A 450 11.96 0.62 5.02
N TYR A 451 11.95 1.74 4.31
CA TYR A 451 10.84 2.66 4.20
C TYR A 451 10.76 3.23 2.78
N PHE A 452 9.57 3.21 2.20
CA PHE A 452 9.28 3.79 0.90
C PHE A 452 8.19 4.86 1.06
N ALA A 453 8.52 6.09 0.71
CA ALA A 453 7.54 7.17 0.71
C ALA A 453 6.54 6.98 -0.46
N TRP A 454 5.26 7.12 -0.17
CA TRP A 454 4.22 7.19 -1.17
C TRP A 454 3.77 8.65 -1.34
N SER A 455 3.97 9.25 -2.50
CA SER A 455 4.47 8.73 -3.76
C SER A 455 5.56 9.64 -4.31
N LEU A 456 6.35 9.17 -5.27
CA LEU A 456 7.35 10.00 -5.95
C LEU A 456 6.73 11.22 -6.59
N LEU A 457 5.67 11.01 -7.39
CA LEU A 457 4.99 12.00 -8.23
C LEU A 457 3.51 12.07 -7.84
N ASP A 458 2.90 13.25 -7.96
CA ASP A 458 1.45 13.33 -8.10
C ASP A 458 1.03 12.48 -9.29
N ASN A 459 -0.04 11.67 -9.15
CA ASN A 459 -0.39 10.68 -10.14
C ASN A 459 -1.91 10.46 -10.22
N PHE A 460 -2.36 9.46 -10.97
CA PHE A 460 -3.76 9.06 -11.06
C PHE A 460 -4.18 8.31 -9.79
N GLU A 461 -4.93 8.96 -8.90
CA GLU A 461 -5.36 8.40 -7.61
C GLU A 461 -6.66 7.59 -7.75
N TRP A 462 -6.59 6.52 -8.53
CA TRP A 462 -7.63 5.52 -8.72
C TRP A 462 -9.01 6.14 -9.04
N ASN A 463 -10.06 5.80 -8.26
CA ASN A 463 -11.41 6.36 -8.46
C ASN A 463 -11.52 7.86 -8.12
N LEU A 464 -10.51 8.45 -7.48
CA LEU A 464 -10.43 9.89 -7.22
C LEU A 464 -9.79 10.67 -8.37
N GLY A 465 -9.24 9.99 -9.39
CA GLY A 465 -8.61 10.64 -10.54
C GLY A 465 -7.43 11.51 -10.13
N TYR A 466 -7.37 12.75 -10.60
CA TYR A 466 -6.31 13.70 -10.27
C TYR A 466 -6.70 14.71 -9.18
N THR A 467 -7.77 14.45 -8.44
CA THR A 467 -8.25 15.36 -7.38
C THR A 467 -7.39 15.31 -6.11
N LYS A 468 -6.59 14.27 -5.91
CA LYS A 468 -5.72 14.06 -4.75
C LYS A 468 -4.27 13.94 -5.18
N ARG A 469 -3.36 14.47 -4.36
CA ARG A 469 -1.93 14.59 -4.68
C ARG A 469 -1.06 14.04 -3.56
N PHE A 470 -0.52 12.83 -3.75
CA PHE A 470 0.38 12.18 -2.81
C PHE A 470 1.87 12.44 -3.07
N GLY A 471 2.21 13.04 -4.20
CA GLY A 471 3.60 13.16 -4.67
C GLY A 471 4.48 14.04 -3.77
N LEU A 472 5.74 13.64 -3.64
CA LEU A 472 6.83 14.53 -3.22
C LEU A 472 7.14 15.56 -4.32
N ILE A 473 6.81 15.21 -5.55
CA ILE A 473 6.98 16.01 -6.75
C ILE A 473 5.60 16.37 -7.27
N TYR A 474 5.34 17.65 -7.40
CA TYR A 474 4.15 18.18 -8.05
C TYR A 474 4.24 17.94 -9.56
N VAL A 475 3.17 17.42 -10.15
CA VAL A 475 3.00 17.29 -11.61
C VAL A 475 1.96 18.29 -12.06
N ASP A 476 2.35 19.16 -12.99
CA ASP A 476 1.43 20.13 -13.58
C ASP A 476 0.68 19.48 -14.75
N PHE A 477 -0.47 18.87 -14.45
CA PHE A 477 -1.32 18.20 -15.44
C PHE A 477 -1.89 19.13 -16.52
N LYS A 478 -1.79 20.46 -16.35
CA LYS A 478 -2.28 21.44 -17.31
C LYS A 478 -1.17 22.05 -18.16
N ASN A 479 0.11 21.78 -17.81
CA ASN A 479 1.28 22.37 -18.44
C ASN A 479 2.32 21.30 -18.75
N GLU A 480 2.06 20.47 -19.76
CA GLU A 480 2.96 19.47 -20.31
C GLU A 480 3.55 18.51 -19.26
N LEU A 481 2.80 18.23 -18.19
CA LEU A 481 3.22 17.35 -17.10
C LEU A 481 4.57 17.74 -16.47
N THR A 482 4.88 19.04 -16.39
CA THR A 482 6.13 19.50 -15.78
C THR A 482 6.24 19.08 -14.32
N ARG A 483 7.47 18.74 -13.87
CA ARG A 483 7.77 18.23 -12.54
C ARG A 483 8.39 19.32 -11.67
N HIS A 484 7.80 19.57 -10.48
CA HIS A 484 8.30 20.57 -9.53
C HIS A 484 8.48 19.93 -8.14
N LEU A 485 9.65 20.12 -7.53
CA LEU A 485 9.93 19.60 -6.19
C LEU A 485 9.10 20.36 -5.15
N LYS A 486 8.38 19.63 -4.29
CA LYS A 486 7.67 20.19 -3.13
C LYS A 486 8.61 20.37 -1.92
N SER A 487 8.17 21.08 -0.90
CA SER A 487 8.92 21.26 0.36
C SER A 487 9.29 19.93 1.01
N SER A 488 8.41 18.91 0.92
CA SER A 488 8.69 17.55 1.39
C SER A 488 9.84 16.87 0.65
N ALA A 489 9.98 17.08 -0.66
CA ALA A 489 11.12 16.60 -1.44
C ALA A 489 12.43 17.20 -0.94
N TYR A 490 12.50 18.52 -0.75
CA TYR A 490 13.66 19.18 -0.18
C TYR A 490 13.96 18.74 1.26
N TRP A 491 12.91 18.44 2.04
CA TRP A 491 13.09 17.89 3.37
C TRP A 491 13.75 16.51 3.34
N PHE A 492 13.29 15.59 2.45
CA PHE A 492 13.92 14.27 2.28
C PHE A 492 15.37 14.38 1.83
N MET A 493 15.71 15.31 0.92
CA MET A 493 17.12 15.54 0.53
C MET A 493 18.02 15.84 1.73
N ARG A 494 17.54 16.66 2.69
CA ARG A 494 18.27 16.98 3.91
C ARG A 494 18.32 15.80 4.88
N PHE A 495 17.19 15.14 5.09
CA PHE A 495 17.03 13.99 5.95
C PHE A 495 17.97 12.84 5.54
N LEU A 496 18.02 12.50 4.25
CA LEU A 496 18.83 11.42 3.70
C LEU A 496 20.34 11.74 3.73
N LYS A 497 20.75 13.00 3.68
CA LYS A 497 22.15 13.42 3.81
C LYS A 497 22.68 13.35 5.25
N GLY A 498 21.90 12.95 6.22
CA GLY A 498 22.36 12.75 7.61
C GLY A 498 22.61 14.02 8.38
N GLY A 499 21.86 15.11 8.11
CA GLY A 499 21.93 16.35 8.91
C GLY A 499 23.28 17.08 8.84
N GLN A 500 24.16 16.79 7.91
CA GLN A 500 25.37 17.56 7.63
C GLN A 500 25.06 18.86 6.89
N ALA A 501 24.21 19.69 7.48
CA ALA A 501 24.13 21.11 7.12
C ALA A 501 24.49 21.91 8.36
N LYS A 502 25.74 21.87 8.79
CA LYS A 502 26.32 22.98 9.51
C LYS A 502 26.34 24.14 8.55
N HIS A 503 25.47 25.12 8.81
CA HIS A 503 25.55 26.52 8.34
C HIS A 503 26.05 26.73 6.89
N VAL A 504 25.18 26.60 5.92
CA VAL A 504 25.27 27.47 4.75
C VAL A 504 24.59 28.78 5.17
N LYS A 505 25.39 29.79 5.42
CA LYS A 505 24.88 31.17 5.54
C LYS A 505 24.16 31.50 4.24
N GLU A 506 22.93 31.95 4.38
CA GLU A 506 22.25 32.70 3.33
C GLU A 506 23.08 33.95 3.05
N ASP A 507 23.65 34.03 1.87
CA ASP A 507 24.08 35.28 1.23
C ASP A 507 23.07 35.59 0.11
#